data_97b0e94f44e05ea232d44a3180207cc5
#
_entry.id   97b0e94f44e05ea232d44a3180207cc5
#
_cell.length_a   1.000
_cell.length_b   1.000
_cell.length_c   1.000
_cell.angle_alpha   90.00
_cell.angle_beta   90.00
_cell.angle_gamma   90.00
#
_symmetry.space_group_name_H-M   'P 1'
#
loop_
_entity.id
_entity.type
_entity.pdbx_description
1 polymer ?
#
loop_
_entity_poly.entity_id
_entity_poly.type
_entity_poly.pdbx_seq_one_letter_code
_entity_poly.pdbx_strand_id
1 'polypeptide(L)'
;SAWRYDPAVPLVVPEINPDAAIGHRLIANPNCTTAVLVVVLWPLHKAFGLKRVIVSSYQATSGAGAEGMDELIEGTRAVLAGGVATSKVFQYPIPFNVIPHIDAFQENGYTKEEMKVVWESRKIMGLPDLVASCTAVRIPTMRVHAESVTIEFERPASPDAARALLAVAPGVKLVDDPANRRYPLPSTATGAYDVEVGRIRQSLAFGANGLDLFLAGDQLLKGAALNAVQIAECLRAQRRAA
;
A
#
# COMPACT_ATOMS: atom_id res chain seq x y z
N SER A 1 12.77 -0.58 10.26
CA SER A 1 12.27 -1.90 9.86
C SER A 1 12.86 -3.07 10.67
N ALA A 2 13.77 -2.81 11.62
CA ALA A 2 14.48 -3.87 12.34
C ALA A 2 13.57 -4.90 13.05
N TRP A 3 12.46 -4.46 13.60
CA TRP A 3 11.57 -5.28 14.42
C TRP A 3 10.37 -5.89 13.67
N ARG A 4 10.15 -5.56 12.41
CA ARG A 4 8.96 -6.01 11.65
C ARG A 4 8.91 -7.53 11.45
N TYR A 5 10.08 -8.18 11.39
CA TYR A 5 10.21 -9.62 11.13
C TYR A 5 10.48 -10.43 12.38
N ASP A 6 10.68 -9.78 13.53
CA ASP A 6 10.78 -10.47 14.81
C ASP A 6 9.40 -11.06 15.18
N PRO A 7 9.29 -12.39 15.38
CA PRO A 7 8.02 -13.03 15.73
C PRO A 7 7.46 -12.58 17.08
N ALA A 8 8.30 -12.10 18.00
CA ALA A 8 7.88 -11.59 19.30
C ALA A 8 7.36 -10.14 19.25
N VAL A 9 7.57 -9.41 18.14
CA VAL A 9 7.14 -8.03 17.97
C VAL A 9 5.93 -7.99 17.05
N PRO A 10 4.75 -7.53 17.51
CA PRO A 10 3.57 -7.42 16.66
C PRO A 10 3.76 -6.33 15.59
N LEU A 11 3.30 -6.64 14.39
CA LEU A 11 3.21 -5.73 13.26
C LEU A 11 1.74 -5.34 13.08
N VAL A 12 1.39 -4.07 13.32
CA VAL A 12 0.01 -3.69 13.55
C VAL A 12 -0.52 -2.68 12.52
N VAL A 13 -1.69 -3.02 11.99
CA VAL A 13 -2.57 -2.10 11.26
C VAL A 13 -3.92 -2.09 11.98
N PRO A 14 -4.33 -0.99 12.60
CA PRO A 14 -5.51 -0.93 13.48
C PRO A 14 -6.82 -1.44 12.88
N GLU A 15 -7.03 -1.29 11.58
CA GLU A 15 -8.23 -1.76 10.89
C GLU A 15 -8.27 -3.31 10.73
N ILE A 16 -7.15 -3.99 11.03
CA ILE A 16 -6.99 -5.43 10.78
C ILE A 16 -6.78 -6.21 12.07
N ASN A 17 -5.73 -5.86 12.80
CA ASN A 17 -5.26 -6.62 13.95
C ASN A 17 -4.94 -5.74 15.18
N PRO A 18 -5.86 -4.84 15.62
CA PRO A 18 -5.60 -3.92 16.73
C PRO A 18 -5.25 -4.65 18.04
N ASP A 19 -5.82 -5.83 18.24
CA ASP A 19 -5.60 -6.63 19.46
C ASP A 19 -4.19 -7.21 19.57
N ALA A 20 -3.49 -7.32 18.45
CA ALA A 20 -2.09 -7.75 18.45
C ALA A 20 -1.16 -6.77 19.19
N ALA A 21 -1.60 -5.54 19.44
CA ALA A 21 -0.84 -4.56 20.21
C ALA A 21 -0.94 -4.75 21.73
N ILE A 22 -1.93 -5.53 22.22
CA ILE A 22 -2.24 -5.66 23.65
C ILE A 22 -1.07 -6.35 24.38
N GLY A 23 -0.67 -5.76 25.51
CA GLY A 23 0.40 -6.31 26.36
C GLY A 23 1.81 -6.09 25.83
N HIS A 24 1.99 -5.57 24.64
CA HIS A 24 3.31 -5.33 24.08
C HIS A 24 3.82 -3.91 24.38
N ARG A 25 5.12 -3.80 24.72
CA ARG A 25 5.84 -2.53 24.94
C ARG A 25 6.54 -2.05 23.67
N LEU A 26 6.78 -2.95 22.74
CA LEU A 26 7.40 -2.70 21.45
C LEU A 26 6.45 -3.19 20.35
N ILE A 27 6.08 -2.31 19.45
CA ILE A 27 5.14 -2.57 18.36
C ILE A 27 5.77 -2.03 17.08
N ALA A 28 5.75 -2.82 16.03
CA ALA A 28 6.26 -2.42 14.73
C ALA A 28 5.16 -1.78 13.88
N ASN A 29 5.53 -0.68 13.23
CA ASN A 29 4.71 -0.04 12.20
C ASN A 29 5.09 -0.63 10.82
N PRO A 30 4.13 -0.98 9.94
CA PRO A 30 4.41 -1.66 8.68
C PRO A 30 5.14 -0.81 7.64
N ASN A 31 5.51 -1.45 6.56
CA ASN A 31 5.91 -0.79 5.31
C ASN A 31 4.74 0.01 4.74
N CYS A 32 5.04 1.14 4.11
CA CYS A 32 4.02 2.07 3.65
C CYS A 32 3.11 1.48 2.55
N THR A 33 3.69 0.79 1.57
CA THR A 33 2.93 0.09 0.53
C THR A 33 2.06 -1.00 1.14
N THR A 34 2.63 -1.84 2.02
CA THR A 34 1.87 -2.88 2.70
C THR A 34 0.70 -2.33 3.50
N ALA A 35 0.88 -1.24 4.27
CA ALA A 35 -0.19 -0.66 5.08
C ALA A 35 -1.37 -0.19 4.21
N VAL A 36 -1.09 0.48 3.09
CA VAL A 36 -2.10 0.93 2.13
C VAL A 36 -2.85 -0.27 1.51
N LEU A 37 -2.11 -1.30 1.10
CA LEU A 37 -2.67 -2.50 0.48
C LEU A 37 -3.62 -3.28 1.40
N VAL A 38 -3.14 -3.63 2.61
CA VAL A 38 -3.86 -4.58 3.48
C VAL A 38 -5.17 -4.01 4.04
N VAL A 39 -5.29 -2.69 4.18
CA VAL A 39 -6.54 -2.03 4.58
C VAL A 39 -7.66 -2.32 3.58
N VAL A 40 -7.33 -2.37 2.29
CA VAL A 40 -8.29 -2.71 1.22
C VAL A 40 -8.49 -4.23 1.10
N LEU A 41 -7.43 -5.02 1.26
CA LEU A 41 -7.50 -6.48 1.15
C LEU A 41 -8.31 -7.13 2.29
N TRP A 42 -8.25 -6.58 3.49
CA TRP A 42 -8.84 -7.21 4.68
C TRP A 42 -10.35 -7.41 4.61
N PRO A 43 -11.18 -6.41 4.28
CA PRO A 43 -12.62 -6.62 4.12
C PRO A 43 -12.95 -7.62 3.01
N LEU A 44 -12.19 -7.63 1.92
CA LEU A 44 -12.35 -8.58 0.82
C LEU A 44 -11.96 -10.01 1.25
N HIS A 45 -10.90 -10.16 2.04
CA HIS A 45 -10.52 -11.45 2.61
C HIS A 45 -11.63 -12.04 3.49
N LYS A 46 -12.17 -11.25 4.41
CA LYS A 46 -13.26 -11.71 5.29
C LYS A 46 -14.48 -12.20 4.50
N ALA A 47 -14.80 -11.55 3.39
CA ALA A 47 -15.95 -11.88 2.57
C ALA A 47 -15.70 -13.04 1.61
N PHE A 48 -14.56 -13.08 0.94
CA PHE A 48 -14.32 -13.98 -0.20
C PHE A 48 -13.18 -14.98 0.00
N GLY A 49 -12.30 -14.76 1.00
CA GLY A 49 -11.09 -15.57 1.20
C GLY A 49 -10.01 -15.26 0.16
N LEU A 50 -8.92 -14.61 0.56
CA LEU A 50 -7.79 -14.36 -0.34
C LEU A 50 -7.04 -15.64 -0.62
N LYS A 51 -6.73 -15.89 -1.88
CA LYS A 51 -5.93 -17.00 -2.38
C LYS A 51 -4.62 -16.51 -2.99
N ARG A 52 -4.68 -15.55 -3.91
CA ARG A 52 -3.51 -14.93 -4.54
C ARG A 52 -3.69 -13.43 -4.68
N VAL A 53 -2.58 -12.70 -4.55
CA VAL A 53 -2.54 -11.24 -4.74
C VAL A 53 -1.33 -10.90 -5.62
N ILE A 54 -1.57 -10.22 -6.72
CA ILE A 54 -0.54 -9.69 -7.60
C ILE A 54 -0.62 -8.17 -7.54
N VAL A 55 0.50 -7.53 -7.21
CA VAL A 55 0.57 -6.08 -6.99
C VAL A 55 1.63 -5.46 -7.89
N SER A 56 1.29 -4.37 -8.55
CA SER A 56 2.26 -3.42 -9.10
C SER A 56 2.09 -2.09 -8.37
N SER A 57 3.11 -1.69 -7.62
CA SER A 57 3.06 -0.43 -6.88
C SER A 57 3.72 0.71 -7.65
N TYR A 58 3.09 1.88 -7.61
CA TYR A 58 3.56 3.14 -8.18
C TYR A 58 3.88 4.08 -7.03
N GLN A 59 5.17 4.10 -6.64
CA GLN A 59 5.59 4.75 -5.41
C GLN A 59 6.15 6.15 -5.64
N ALA A 60 5.59 7.12 -4.95
CA ALA A 60 6.02 8.51 -4.98
C ALA A 60 7.43 8.70 -4.40
N THR A 61 8.10 9.76 -4.81
CA THR A 61 9.47 10.13 -4.39
C THR A 61 9.58 10.42 -2.90
N SER A 62 8.51 10.89 -2.25
CA SER A 62 8.44 11.08 -0.79
C SER A 62 8.68 9.79 0.02
N GLY A 63 8.53 8.60 -0.57
CA GLY A 63 8.95 7.34 0.05
C GLY A 63 10.46 7.25 0.31
N ALA A 64 11.27 8.07 -0.38
CA ALA A 64 12.70 8.26 -0.13
C ALA A 64 13.00 9.52 0.74
N GLY A 65 11.98 10.12 1.36
CA GLY A 65 12.14 11.30 2.21
C GLY A 65 12.14 12.62 1.44
N ALA A 66 12.51 13.70 2.13
CA ALA A 66 12.56 15.04 1.56
C ALA A 66 13.55 15.13 0.39
N GLU A 67 14.73 14.51 0.52
CA GLU A 67 15.76 14.50 -0.51
C GLU A 67 15.25 13.89 -1.84
N GLY A 68 14.41 12.86 -1.79
CA GLY A 68 13.80 12.28 -2.99
C GLY A 68 12.80 13.22 -3.66
N MET A 69 12.06 14.00 -2.90
CA MET A 69 11.15 15.03 -3.43
C MET A 69 11.93 16.19 -4.07
N ASP A 70 12.99 16.64 -3.39
CA ASP A 70 13.85 17.72 -3.88
C ASP A 70 14.55 17.30 -5.19
N GLU A 71 15.07 16.07 -5.26
CA GLU A 71 15.68 15.53 -6.49
C GLU A 71 14.69 15.52 -7.67
N LEU A 72 13.41 15.17 -7.43
CA LEU A 72 12.39 15.25 -8.47
C LEU A 72 12.14 16.69 -8.93
N ILE A 73 12.01 17.62 -7.99
CA ILE A 73 11.73 19.04 -8.30
C ILE A 73 12.90 19.67 -9.09
N GLU A 74 14.11 19.53 -8.56
CA GLU A 74 15.31 20.13 -9.16
C GLU A 74 15.63 19.49 -10.50
N GLY A 75 15.57 18.16 -10.58
CA GLY A 75 15.77 17.44 -11.83
C GLY A 75 14.75 17.79 -12.91
N THR A 76 13.48 17.97 -12.52
CA THR A 76 12.44 18.41 -13.45
C THR A 76 12.73 19.82 -13.98
N ARG A 77 13.12 20.76 -13.11
CA ARG A 77 13.53 22.11 -13.52
C ARG A 77 14.71 22.09 -14.49
N ALA A 78 15.71 21.27 -14.19
CA ALA A 78 16.90 21.15 -15.05
C ALA A 78 16.54 20.66 -16.46
N VAL A 79 15.72 19.60 -16.56
CA VAL A 79 15.27 19.05 -17.86
C VAL A 79 14.45 20.09 -18.65
N LEU A 80 13.50 20.76 -18.00
CA LEU A 80 12.66 21.78 -18.65
C LEU A 80 13.46 23.01 -19.11
N ALA A 81 14.59 23.28 -18.46
CA ALA A 81 15.54 24.33 -18.89
C ALA A 81 16.51 23.86 -19.99
N GLY A 82 16.33 22.66 -20.56
CA GLY A 82 17.21 22.10 -21.59
C GLY A 82 18.51 21.47 -21.07
N GLY A 83 18.63 21.29 -19.75
CA GLY A 83 19.75 20.60 -19.10
C GLY A 83 19.46 19.11 -18.87
N VAL A 84 20.30 18.49 -18.05
CA VAL A 84 20.22 17.08 -17.70
C VAL A 84 19.95 16.93 -16.21
N ALA A 85 18.98 16.07 -15.84
CA ALA A 85 18.76 15.71 -14.47
C ALA A 85 19.87 14.75 -13.98
N THR A 86 20.31 14.95 -12.75
CA THR A 86 21.25 14.06 -12.07
C THR A 86 20.48 13.16 -11.10
N SER A 87 21.05 12.01 -10.75
CA SER A 87 20.52 11.11 -9.73
C SER A 87 21.51 10.97 -8.58
N LYS A 88 21.02 11.18 -7.35
CA LYS A 88 21.79 11.01 -6.09
C LYS A 88 21.06 10.08 -5.13
N VAL A 89 19.72 10.24 -5.05
CA VAL A 89 18.85 9.45 -4.18
C VAL A 89 18.35 8.21 -4.91
N PHE A 90 17.98 8.35 -6.18
CA PHE A 90 17.52 7.25 -7.01
C PHE A 90 18.62 6.69 -7.91
N GLN A 91 18.43 5.46 -8.40
CA GLN A 91 19.39 4.77 -9.25
C GLN A 91 19.53 5.41 -10.65
N TYR A 92 18.50 6.10 -11.10
CA TYR A 92 18.43 6.83 -12.37
C TYR A 92 17.70 8.15 -12.17
N PRO A 93 17.89 9.16 -13.06
CA PRO A 93 17.12 10.38 -13.02
C PRO A 93 15.61 10.08 -13.01
N ILE A 94 14.91 10.61 -12.00
CA ILE A 94 13.48 10.33 -11.80
C ILE A 94 12.55 11.20 -12.65
N PRO A 95 12.88 12.45 -13.05
CA PRO A 95 11.98 13.25 -13.88
C PRO A 95 11.64 12.55 -15.21
N PHE A 96 10.34 12.47 -15.50
CA PHE A 96 9.81 11.84 -16.73
C PHE A 96 10.21 10.36 -16.92
N ASN A 97 10.51 9.66 -15.83
CA ASN A 97 11.01 8.30 -15.83
C ASN A 97 10.19 7.40 -14.90
N VAL A 98 10.33 6.07 -15.10
CA VAL A 98 9.73 5.01 -14.28
C VAL A 98 10.85 4.03 -13.93
N ILE A 99 11.12 3.83 -12.63
CA ILE A 99 12.26 3.05 -12.17
C ILE A 99 11.75 1.81 -11.42
N PRO A 100 11.80 0.58 -12.03
CA PRO A 100 11.34 -0.65 -11.40
C PRO A 100 12.41 -1.21 -10.44
N HIS A 101 12.87 -0.38 -9.51
CA HIS A 101 13.90 -0.72 -8.54
C HIS A 101 13.77 0.16 -7.29
N ILE A 102 13.29 -0.45 -6.20
CA ILE A 102 13.22 0.18 -4.88
C ILE A 102 13.82 -0.78 -3.86
N ASP A 103 14.85 -0.32 -3.11
CA ASP A 103 15.61 -1.10 -2.13
C ASP A 103 16.54 -2.15 -2.81
N ALA A 104 17.25 -2.95 -2.03
CA ALA A 104 18.24 -3.91 -2.51
C ALA A 104 17.60 -5.18 -3.09
N PHE A 105 18.17 -5.72 -4.16
CA PHE A 105 17.79 -7.03 -4.70
C PHE A 105 18.13 -8.16 -3.74
N GLN A 106 17.28 -9.18 -3.71
CA GLN A 106 17.45 -10.42 -2.98
C GLN A 106 17.85 -11.55 -3.95
N GLU A 107 18.30 -12.68 -3.42
CA GLU A 107 18.74 -13.84 -4.22
C GLU A 107 17.64 -14.40 -5.15
N ASN A 108 16.37 -14.22 -4.79
CA ASN A 108 15.22 -14.66 -5.58
C ASN A 108 14.85 -13.69 -6.72
N GLY A 109 15.63 -12.64 -6.95
CA GLY A 109 15.39 -11.63 -7.98
C GLY A 109 14.38 -10.52 -7.61
N TYR A 110 13.69 -10.65 -6.48
CA TYR A 110 12.85 -9.58 -5.95
C TYR A 110 13.69 -8.55 -5.19
N THR A 111 13.21 -7.32 -5.12
CA THR A 111 13.79 -6.35 -4.20
C THR A 111 13.28 -6.57 -2.77
N LYS A 112 14.00 -6.06 -1.79
CA LYS A 112 13.56 -6.12 -0.40
C LYS A 112 12.25 -5.36 -0.19
N GLU A 113 12.00 -4.29 -0.93
CA GLU A 113 10.73 -3.56 -0.90
C GLU A 113 9.56 -4.46 -1.33
N GLU A 114 9.72 -5.21 -2.39
CA GLU A 114 8.73 -6.16 -2.89
C GLU A 114 8.47 -7.29 -1.89
N MET A 115 9.53 -7.82 -1.30
CA MET A 115 9.41 -8.87 -0.29
C MET A 115 8.76 -8.39 1.01
N LYS A 116 8.91 -7.10 1.38
CA LYS A 116 8.17 -6.51 2.51
C LYS A 116 6.67 -6.63 2.31
N VAL A 117 6.17 -6.37 1.11
CA VAL A 117 4.73 -6.51 0.80
C VAL A 117 4.26 -7.93 1.05
N VAL A 118 5.02 -8.94 0.61
CA VAL A 118 4.70 -10.35 0.81
C VAL A 118 4.73 -10.75 2.30
N TRP A 119 5.85 -10.49 2.97
CA TRP A 119 6.05 -10.93 4.36
C TRP A 119 5.12 -10.22 5.34
N GLU A 120 5.00 -8.91 5.19
CA GLU A 120 4.22 -8.10 6.12
C GLU A 120 2.71 -8.32 5.93
N SER A 121 2.21 -8.50 4.70
CA SER A 121 0.80 -8.85 4.46
C SER A 121 0.44 -10.17 5.14
N ARG A 122 1.29 -11.19 5.00
CA ARG A 122 1.10 -12.48 5.70
C ARG A 122 1.02 -12.31 7.22
N LYS A 123 1.95 -11.55 7.80
CA LYS A 123 2.03 -11.34 9.25
C LYS A 123 0.85 -10.52 9.78
N ILE A 124 0.51 -9.41 9.14
CA ILE A 124 -0.56 -8.51 9.58
C ILE A 124 -1.92 -9.19 9.49
N MET A 125 -2.18 -9.91 8.41
CA MET A 125 -3.47 -10.56 8.14
C MET A 125 -3.59 -11.95 8.79
N GLY A 126 -2.50 -12.50 9.37
CA GLY A 126 -2.51 -13.85 9.91
C GLY A 126 -2.66 -14.94 8.86
N LEU A 127 -2.18 -14.70 7.63
CA LEU A 127 -2.30 -15.58 6.46
C LEU A 127 -0.91 -16.07 6.00
N PRO A 128 -0.28 -17.02 6.71
CA PRO A 128 1.10 -17.44 6.41
C PRO A 128 1.26 -18.00 4.99
N ASP A 129 0.20 -18.61 4.44
CA ASP A 129 0.20 -19.28 3.15
C ASP A 129 -0.29 -18.38 2.00
N LEU A 130 -0.59 -17.10 2.25
CA LEU A 130 -1.01 -16.17 1.20
C LEU A 130 0.02 -16.11 0.08
N VAL A 131 -0.39 -16.46 -1.13
CA VAL A 131 0.43 -16.34 -2.32
C VAL A 131 0.39 -14.89 -2.80
N ALA A 132 1.53 -14.19 -2.71
CA ALA A 132 1.61 -12.81 -3.14
C ALA A 132 2.87 -12.56 -3.97
N SER A 133 2.75 -11.68 -4.96
CA SER A 133 3.85 -11.18 -5.78
C SER A 133 3.72 -9.67 -5.93
N CYS A 134 4.84 -8.96 -5.87
CA CYS A 134 4.87 -7.51 -6.00
C CYS A 134 5.97 -7.08 -6.95
N THR A 135 5.68 -6.07 -7.77
CA THR A 135 6.68 -5.28 -8.50
C THR A 135 6.62 -3.86 -8.00
N ALA A 136 7.71 -3.38 -7.40
CA ALA A 136 7.78 -2.04 -6.82
C ALA A 136 8.44 -1.04 -7.77
N VAL A 137 7.70 -0.01 -8.15
CA VAL A 137 8.12 0.96 -9.16
C VAL A 137 8.15 2.37 -8.56
N ARG A 138 9.27 3.07 -8.69
CA ARG A 138 9.39 4.49 -8.38
C ARG A 138 8.88 5.31 -9.55
N ILE A 139 7.97 6.26 -9.29
CA ILE A 139 7.39 7.13 -10.30
C ILE A 139 7.63 8.62 -9.98
N PRO A 140 7.57 9.52 -10.97
CA PRO A 140 7.85 10.95 -10.80
C PRO A 140 6.64 11.69 -10.20
N THR A 141 6.14 11.23 -9.06
CA THR A 141 5.12 11.89 -8.27
C THR A 141 5.68 12.31 -6.92
N MET A 142 5.18 13.41 -6.37
CA MET A 142 5.67 13.95 -5.11
C MET A 142 5.23 13.10 -3.93
N ARG A 143 3.97 12.66 -3.90
CA ARG A 143 3.32 12.09 -2.73
C ARG A 143 2.25 11.07 -3.15
N VAL A 144 1.87 10.17 -2.26
CA VAL A 144 0.92 9.07 -2.45
C VAL A 144 1.54 7.88 -3.20
N HIS A 145 1.40 6.70 -2.61
CA HIS A 145 1.61 5.45 -3.32
C HIS A 145 0.30 4.98 -3.92
N ALA A 146 0.36 4.57 -5.17
CA ALA A 146 -0.76 3.93 -5.85
C ALA A 146 -0.40 2.47 -6.18
N GLU A 147 -1.42 1.62 -6.31
CA GLU A 147 -1.21 0.20 -6.55
C GLU A 147 -2.27 -0.34 -7.51
N SER A 148 -1.83 -1.06 -8.53
CA SER A 148 -2.68 -1.91 -9.35
C SER A 148 -2.65 -3.30 -8.76
N VAL A 149 -3.83 -3.83 -8.42
CA VAL A 149 -3.95 -5.08 -7.68
C VAL A 149 -4.88 -6.03 -8.43
N THR A 150 -4.39 -7.24 -8.68
CA THR A 150 -5.16 -8.37 -9.19
C THR A 150 -5.27 -9.42 -8.09
N ILE A 151 -6.47 -9.85 -7.77
CA ILE A 151 -6.77 -10.73 -6.65
C ILE A 151 -7.50 -11.99 -7.13
N GLU A 152 -7.06 -13.15 -6.66
CA GLU A 152 -7.82 -14.40 -6.72
C GLU A 152 -8.37 -14.73 -5.34
N PHE A 153 -9.63 -15.12 -5.27
CA PHE A 153 -10.34 -15.51 -4.06
C PHE A 153 -10.69 -16.99 -4.06
N GLU A 154 -10.94 -17.53 -2.86
CA GLU A 154 -11.46 -18.89 -2.68
C GLU A 154 -12.91 -19.02 -3.14
N ARG A 155 -13.71 -17.95 -2.96
CA ARG A 155 -15.12 -17.89 -3.33
C ARG A 155 -15.35 -16.86 -4.43
N PRO A 156 -16.39 -17.03 -5.26
CA PRO A 156 -16.74 -16.03 -6.26
C PRO A 156 -16.94 -14.63 -5.64
N ALA A 157 -16.39 -13.63 -6.31
CA ALA A 157 -16.42 -12.23 -5.89
C ALA A 157 -16.94 -11.36 -7.02
N SER A 158 -18.11 -10.76 -6.85
CA SER A 158 -18.60 -9.78 -7.83
C SER A 158 -18.10 -8.38 -7.54
N PRO A 159 -17.89 -7.56 -8.57
CA PRO A 159 -17.52 -6.15 -8.40
C PRO A 159 -18.50 -5.37 -7.53
N ASP A 160 -19.80 -5.62 -7.64
CA ASP A 160 -20.82 -4.90 -6.88
C ASP A 160 -20.78 -5.28 -5.39
N ALA A 161 -20.60 -6.56 -5.07
CA ALA A 161 -20.42 -7.00 -3.69
C ALA A 161 -19.14 -6.41 -3.08
N ALA A 162 -18.04 -6.33 -3.84
CA ALA A 162 -16.80 -5.69 -3.41
C ALA A 162 -16.99 -4.18 -3.15
N ARG A 163 -17.70 -3.46 -4.04
CA ARG A 163 -18.02 -2.04 -3.84
C ARG A 163 -18.82 -1.82 -2.56
N ALA A 164 -19.86 -2.62 -2.34
CA ALA A 164 -20.69 -2.52 -1.14
C ALA A 164 -19.89 -2.72 0.15
N LEU A 165 -18.99 -3.68 0.17
CA LEU A 165 -18.08 -3.94 1.30
C LEU A 165 -17.08 -2.78 1.53
N LEU A 166 -16.45 -2.33 0.47
CA LEU A 166 -15.41 -1.30 0.54
C LEU A 166 -15.98 0.09 0.85
N ALA A 167 -17.23 0.36 0.49
CA ALA A 167 -17.91 1.62 0.79
C ALA A 167 -18.09 1.87 2.30
N VAL A 168 -18.09 0.81 3.12
CA VAL A 168 -18.29 0.89 4.58
C VAL A 168 -17.07 0.41 5.37
N ALA A 169 -16.00 0.05 4.70
CA ALA A 169 -14.81 -0.48 5.35
C ALA A 169 -14.02 0.65 6.05
N PRO A 170 -13.58 0.46 7.31
CA PRO A 170 -12.75 1.43 8.00
C PRO A 170 -11.43 1.70 7.26
N GLY A 171 -11.02 2.97 7.18
CA GLY A 171 -9.79 3.39 6.53
C GLY A 171 -9.82 3.33 5.00
N VAL A 172 -10.99 3.09 4.41
CA VAL A 172 -11.20 2.98 2.96
C VAL A 172 -12.20 4.02 2.48
N LYS A 173 -11.88 4.67 1.36
CA LYS A 173 -12.78 5.57 0.62
C LYS A 173 -13.02 5.01 -0.78
N LEU A 174 -14.25 4.59 -1.06
CA LEU A 174 -14.63 4.14 -2.40
C LEU A 174 -14.71 5.34 -3.36
N VAL A 175 -13.92 5.28 -4.45
CA VAL A 175 -13.91 6.25 -5.55
C VAL A 175 -13.97 5.47 -6.86
N ASP A 176 -15.15 4.99 -7.23
CA ASP A 176 -15.32 4.08 -8.38
C ASP A 176 -16.51 4.47 -9.26
N ASP A 177 -16.34 5.58 -9.97
CA ASP A 177 -17.30 6.10 -10.96
C ASP A 177 -16.56 6.42 -12.28
N PRO A 178 -16.18 5.39 -13.05
CA PRO A 178 -15.45 5.58 -14.30
C PRO A 178 -16.22 6.38 -15.36
N ALA A 179 -17.55 6.33 -15.34
CA ALA A 179 -18.40 7.07 -16.28
C ALA A 179 -18.19 8.60 -16.14
N ASN A 180 -18.02 9.06 -14.91
CA ASN A 180 -17.72 10.45 -14.58
C ASN A 180 -16.21 10.70 -14.37
N ARG A 181 -15.34 9.79 -14.77
CA ARG A 181 -13.88 9.87 -14.65
C ARG A 181 -13.41 10.05 -13.20
N ARG A 182 -14.13 9.46 -12.24
CA ARG A 182 -13.79 9.49 -10.82
C ARG A 182 -13.22 8.14 -10.40
N TYR A 183 -11.95 8.12 -10.10
CA TYR A 183 -11.19 6.96 -9.66
C TYR A 183 -10.01 7.41 -8.77
N PRO A 184 -9.36 6.52 -8.02
CA PRO A 184 -8.25 6.88 -7.14
C PRO A 184 -7.09 7.52 -7.91
N LEU A 185 -6.58 8.63 -7.39
CA LEU A 185 -5.44 9.36 -7.97
C LEU A 185 -4.49 9.82 -6.85
N PRO A 186 -3.16 9.89 -7.11
CA PRO A 186 -2.24 10.50 -6.18
C PRO A 186 -2.61 11.93 -5.79
N SER A 187 -3.16 12.70 -6.71
CA SER A 187 -3.56 14.09 -6.48
C SER A 187 -4.76 14.22 -5.53
N THR A 188 -5.73 13.28 -5.57
CA THR A 188 -6.92 13.31 -4.72
C THR A 188 -6.68 12.68 -3.36
N ALA A 189 -5.80 11.67 -3.29
CA ALA A 189 -5.46 10.98 -2.06
C ALA A 189 -4.39 11.70 -1.21
N THR A 190 -3.72 12.74 -1.76
CA THR A 190 -2.74 13.52 -1.00
C THR A 190 -3.39 14.22 0.18
N GLY A 191 -2.90 13.97 1.39
CA GLY A 191 -3.42 14.51 2.65
C GLY A 191 -4.67 13.80 3.17
N ALA A 192 -5.20 12.80 2.46
CA ALA A 192 -6.32 11.99 2.92
C ALA A 192 -5.87 10.94 3.94
N TYR A 193 -6.73 10.66 4.92
CA TYR A 193 -6.47 9.61 5.92
C TYR A 193 -6.85 8.23 5.41
N ASP A 194 -7.94 8.15 4.64
CA ASP A 194 -8.44 6.92 4.07
C ASP A 194 -7.74 6.60 2.75
N VAL A 195 -7.61 5.30 2.47
CA VAL A 195 -7.10 4.79 1.20
C VAL A 195 -8.22 4.84 0.18
N GLU A 196 -8.02 5.59 -0.90
CA GLU A 196 -8.94 5.59 -2.04
C GLU A 196 -8.84 4.26 -2.80
N VAL A 197 -9.98 3.64 -3.11
CA VAL A 197 -10.08 2.41 -3.92
C VAL A 197 -11.13 2.58 -5.01
N GLY A 198 -10.83 2.06 -6.19
CA GLY A 198 -11.76 2.09 -7.33
C GLY A 198 -11.22 1.26 -8.51
N ARG A 199 -11.77 1.50 -9.71
CA ARG A 199 -11.49 0.67 -10.89
C ARG A 199 -11.78 -0.81 -10.64
N ILE A 200 -12.79 -1.09 -9.79
CA ILE A 200 -13.16 -2.43 -9.37
C ILE A 200 -13.91 -3.10 -10.52
N ARG A 201 -13.36 -4.21 -10.99
CA ARG A 201 -13.90 -4.96 -12.11
C ARG A 201 -13.58 -6.45 -11.99
N GLN A 202 -14.34 -7.28 -12.68
CA GLN A 202 -14.05 -8.71 -12.77
C GLN A 202 -12.68 -8.91 -13.43
N SER A 203 -11.83 -9.73 -12.84
CA SER A 203 -10.54 -10.05 -13.42
C SER A 203 -10.71 -11.00 -14.60
N LEU A 204 -10.09 -10.66 -15.73
CA LEU A 204 -10.06 -11.56 -16.89
C LEU A 204 -9.13 -12.76 -16.66
N ALA A 205 -8.17 -12.64 -15.73
CA ALA A 205 -7.21 -13.71 -15.45
C ALA A 205 -7.81 -14.80 -14.53
N PHE A 206 -8.71 -14.43 -13.60
CA PHE A 206 -9.23 -15.34 -12.58
C PHE A 206 -10.76 -15.52 -12.65
N GLY A 207 -11.42 -14.94 -13.64
CA GLY A 207 -12.86 -15.12 -13.88
C GLY A 207 -13.71 -14.78 -12.67
N ALA A 208 -14.70 -15.61 -12.36
CA ALA A 208 -15.65 -15.36 -11.27
C ALA A 208 -14.99 -15.24 -9.89
N ASN A 209 -13.81 -15.82 -9.71
CA ASN A 209 -13.06 -15.78 -8.46
C ASN A 209 -12.03 -14.65 -8.40
N GLY A 210 -12.01 -13.73 -9.35
CA GLY A 210 -10.99 -12.68 -9.40
C GLY A 210 -11.53 -11.28 -9.53
N LEU A 211 -10.85 -10.32 -8.91
CA LEU A 211 -11.06 -8.89 -9.07
C LEU A 211 -9.78 -8.18 -9.43
N ASP A 212 -9.89 -7.19 -10.31
CA ASP A 212 -8.86 -6.18 -10.50
C ASP A 212 -9.34 -4.86 -9.92
N LEU A 213 -8.46 -4.15 -9.23
CA LEU A 213 -8.75 -2.85 -8.64
C LEU A 213 -7.51 -1.94 -8.66
N PHE A 214 -7.72 -0.68 -8.38
CA PHE A 214 -6.68 0.31 -8.22
C PHE A 214 -6.89 1.07 -6.92
N LEU A 215 -5.81 1.34 -6.20
CA LEU A 215 -5.88 2.08 -4.95
C LEU A 215 -4.81 3.18 -4.92
N ALA A 216 -5.05 4.20 -4.10
CA ALA A 216 -4.14 5.30 -3.84
C ALA A 216 -4.23 5.69 -2.36
N GLY A 217 -3.12 5.68 -1.65
CA GLY A 217 -3.06 6.00 -0.24
C GLY A 217 -1.86 6.89 0.11
N ASP A 218 -2.08 7.85 1.00
CA ASP A 218 -1.01 8.72 1.43
C ASP A 218 -0.04 7.96 2.34
N GLN A 219 1.10 7.59 1.76
CA GLN A 219 2.11 6.76 2.42
C GLN A 219 2.81 7.48 3.59
N LEU A 220 2.77 8.81 3.65
CA LEU A 220 3.26 9.56 4.82
C LEU A 220 2.26 9.56 5.97
N LEU A 221 0.97 9.37 5.66
CA LEU A 221 -0.11 9.28 6.64
C LEU A 221 -0.42 7.81 6.97
N LYS A 222 -1.34 7.18 6.24
CA LYS A 222 -1.75 5.79 6.52
C LYS A 222 -0.59 4.82 6.41
N GLY A 223 0.32 5.04 5.47
CA GLY A 223 1.52 4.22 5.31
C GLY A 223 2.57 4.42 6.42
N ALA A 224 2.48 5.45 7.26
CA ALA A 224 3.51 5.80 8.24
C ALA A 224 2.95 6.45 9.51
N ALA A 225 2.90 7.79 9.55
CA ALA A 225 2.64 8.56 10.77
C ALA A 225 1.23 8.33 11.31
N LEU A 226 0.21 8.36 10.46
CA LEU A 226 -1.18 8.14 10.87
C LEU A 226 -1.37 6.73 11.46
N ASN A 227 -0.84 5.70 10.82
CA ASN A 227 -0.94 4.33 11.34
C ASN A 227 -0.31 4.21 12.74
N ALA A 228 0.84 4.85 12.98
CA ALA A 228 1.48 4.86 14.28
C ALA A 228 0.64 5.59 15.34
N VAL A 229 0.00 6.72 14.99
CA VAL A 229 -0.93 7.44 15.89
C VAL A 229 -2.15 6.57 16.19
N GLN A 230 -2.75 5.96 15.19
CA GLN A 230 -3.91 5.06 15.36
C GLN A 230 -3.59 3.84 16.25
N ILE A 231 -2.37 3.27 16.16
CA ILE A 231 -1.91 2.24 17.10
C ILE A 231 -1.93 2.77 18.55
N ALA A 232 -1.40 3.97 18.76
CA ALA A 232 -1.40 4.58 20.10
C ALA A 232 -2.81 4.87 20.63
N GLU A 233 -3.72 5.29 19.75
CA GLU A 233 -5.15 5.49 20.08
C GLU A 233 -5.83 4.17 20.49
N CYS A 234 -5.60 3.08 19.77
CA CYS A 234 -6.09 1.74 20.14
C CYS A 234 -5.61 1.33 21.54
N LEU A 235 -4.32 1.47 21.84
CA LEU A 235 -3.75 1.15 23.15
C LEU A 235 -4.37 2.01 24.28
N ARG A 236 -4.62 3.29 24.01
CA ARG A 236 -5.25 4.20 24.97
C ARG A 236 -6.72 3.81 25.24
N ALA A 237 -7.46 3.44 24.19
CA ALA A 237 -8.85 3.02 24.33
C ALA A 237 -8.95 1.73 25.18
N GLN A 238 -8.09 0.76 24.92
CA GLN A 238 -8.02 -0.50 25.67
C GLN A 238 -7.69 -0.30 27.15
N ARG A 239 -6.74 0.59 27.49
CA ARG A 239 -6.41 0.94 28.89
C ARG A 239 -7.54 1.63 29.66
N ARG A 240 -8.50 2.21 28.98
CA ARG A 240 -9.67 2.86 29.61
C ARG A 240 -10.81 1.86 29.83
N ALA A 241 -10.82 0.75 29.10
CA ALA A 241 -11.83 -0.30 29.19
C ALA A 241 -11.45 -1.43 30.18
N ALA A 242 -10.18 -1.50 30.59
CA ALA A 242 -9.65 -2.43 31.60
C ALA A 242 -9.62 -1.79 32.99
#